data_24d692499691ba1473ce1677daba8d13
#
_entry.id   24d692499691ba1473ce1677daba8d13
#
_cell.length_a   1.000
_cell.length_b   1.000
_cell.length_c   1.000
_cell.angle_alpha   90.00
_cell.angle_beta   90.00
_cell.angle_gamma   90.00
#
_symmetry.space_group_name_H-M   'P 1'
#
loop_
_entity.id
_entity.type
_entity.pdbx_description
1 polymer ?
#
loop_
_entity_poly.entity_id
_entity_poly.type
_entity_poly.pdbx_seq_one_letter_code
_entity_poly.pdbx_strand_id
1 'polypeptide(L)'
;MERCVIVGGADIHNYEYIRSRLRPSDFCIFCDSGLKHLEYLQVTPGLIVGDFDSHENPQMDVETIVLPCEKDDTDTVFAVKEALKRGFDEFLLIGVVGARLDHTLGNTSILLYLDSLGKTGFIIDDFSEMEIVSNKPAYISDSYSFFSLLNITGTAKGITIEHAKYSLHDEVITCEYQYGISNEVIPGESAKVTVTDGKLLLIKIMQEHEAKV
;
A
#
# COMPACT_ATOMS: atom_id res chain seq x y z
N MET A 1 13.20 11.65 6.72
CA MET A 1 13.62 10.28 6.39
C MET A 1 13.24 10.03 4.93
N GLU A 2 14.09 9.31 4.23
CA GLU A 2 13.80 8.94 2.84
C GLU A 2 12.77 7.81 2.85
N ARG A 3 11.83 7.85 1.91
CA ARG A 3 10.83 6.80 1.72
C ARG A 3 11.32 5.81 0.67
N CYS A 4 11.07 4.52 0.88
CA CYS A 4 11.28 3.50 -0.13
C CYS A 4 9.98 3.25 -0.91
N VAL A 5 10.06 3.34 -2.24
CA VAL A 5 8.98 2.97 -3.15
C VAL A 5 9.30 1.61 -3.76
N ILE A 6 8.39 0.64 -3.63
CA ILE A 6 8.53 -0.69 -4.20
C ILE A 6 7.55 -0.83 -5.35
N VAL A 7 8.06 -1.16 -6.53
CA VAL A 7 7.30 -1.25 -7.77
C VAL A 7 7.16 -2.72 -8.16
N GLY A 8 5.95 -3.25 -8.02
CA GLY A 8 5.59 -4.59 -8.47
C GLY A 8 5.06 -4.62 -9.90
N GLY A 9 4.70 -5.82 -10.37
CA GLY A 9 4.32 -6.04 -11.77
C GLY A 9 2.83 -6.06 -12.06
N ALA A 10 1.93 -5.71 -11.12
CA ALA A 10 0.51 -5.56 -11.42
C ALA A 10 0.28 -4.34 -12.32
N ASP A 11 -0.76 -4.37 -13.15
CA ASP A 11 -1.03 -3.29 -14.11
C ASP A 11 -1.36 -1.97 -13.40
N ILE A 12 -0.88 -0.88 -13.97
CA ILE A 12 -1.16 0.49 -13.57
C ILE A 12 -1.75 1.19 -14.80
N HIS A 13 -2.90 1.82 -14.66
CA HIS A 13 -3.58 2.53 -15.74
C HIS A 13 -3.52 4.05 -15.55
N ASN A 14 -3.52 4.54 -14.31
CA ASN A 14 -3.47 5.96 -13.97
C ASN A 14 -2.08 6.40 -13.49
N TYR A 15 -1.10 6.39 -14.39
CA TYR A 15 0.27 6.83 -14.06
C TYR A 15 0.37 8.29 -13.62
N GLU A 16 -0.53 9.16 -14.05
CA GLU A 16 -0.53 10.55 -13.63
C GLU A 16 -0.79 10.65 -12.12
N TYR A 17 -1.81 9.94 -11.65
CA TYR A 17 -2.11 9.86 -10.23
C TYR A 17 -0.94 9.23 -9.45
N ILE A 18 -0.43 8.08 -9.88
CA ILE A 18 0.69 7.43 -9.20
C ILE A 18 1.90 8.36 -9.11
N ARG A 19 2.28 9.03 -10.21
CA ARG A 19 3.39 10.00 -10.20
C ARG A 19 3.15 11.15 -9.22
N SER A 20 1.91 11.64 -9.08
CA SER A 20 1.58 12.71 -8.13
C SER A 20 1.84 12.33 -6.67
N ARG A 21 1.92 11.02 -6.39
CA ARG A 21 2.19 10.47 -5.05
C ARG A 21 3.68 10.21 -4.79
N LEU A 22 4.52 10.27 -5.82
CA LEU A 22 5.96 10.09 -5.71
C LEU A 22 6.65 11.40 -5.27
N ARG A 23 7.75 11.25 -4.54
CA ARG A 23 8.57 12.37 -4.06
C ARG A 23 9.93 12.33 -4.78
N PRO A 24 10.54 13.47 -5.08
CA PRO A 24 11.88 13.48 -5.69
C PRO A 24 12.97 12.76 -4.86
N SER A 25 12.76 12.63 -3.55
CA SER A 25 13.67 11.95 -2.62
C SER A 25 13.38 10.47 -2.43
N ASP A 26 12.40 9.89 -3.13
CA ASP A 26 12.07 8.48 -3.00
C ASP A 26 13.20 7.59 -3.53
N PHE A 27 13.54 6.56 -2.77
CA PHE A 27 14.38 5.48 -3.24
C PHE A 27 13.52 4.38 -3.86
N CYS A 28 13.64 4.17 -5.17
CA CYS A 28 12.77 3.24 -5.90
C CYS A 28 13.43 1.87 -6.09
N ILE A 29 12.77 0.82 -5.61
CA ILE A 29 13.14 -0.58 -5.86
C ILE A 29 12.14 -1.16 -6.87
N PHE A 30 12.64 -1.63 -8.00
CA PHE A 30 11.84 -2.29 -9.01
C PHE A 30 11.97 -3.81 -8.85
N CYS A 31 10.84 -4.48 -8.65
CA CYS A 31 10.77 -5.93 -8.79
C CYS A 31 10.75 -6.29 -10.28
N ASP A 32 11.19 -7.51 -10.64
CA ASP A 32 11.35 -7.99 -12.01
C ASP A 32 10.27 -7.46 -12.99
N SER A 33 9.05 -7.96 -12.88
CA SER A 33 7.92 -7.55 -13.73
C SER A 33 7.49 -6.10 -13.55
N GLY A 34 7.91 -5.44 -12.47
CA GLY A 34 7.68 -4.01 -12.21
C GLY A 34 8.46 -3.09 -13.15
N LEU A 35 9.53 -3.59 -13.78
CA LEU A 35 10.34 -2.83 -14.74
C LEU A 35 9.52 -2.32 -15.93
N LYS A 36 8.41 -2.96 -16.29
CA LYS A 36 7.49 -2.46 -17.33
C LYS A 36 6.93 -1.07 -17.04
N HIS A 37 6.94 -0.63 -15.78
CA HIS A 37 6.42 0.67 -15.37
C HIS A 37 7.46 1.79 -15.40
N LEU A 38 8.76 1.46 -15.59
CA LEU A 38 9.87 2.38 -15.41
C LEU A 38 9.72 3.65 -16.26
N GLU A 39 9.48 3.50 -17.56
CA GLU A 39 9.34 4.63 -18.48
C GLU A 39 8.14 5.52 -18.13
N TYR A 40 7.04 4.89 -17.73
CA TYR A 40 5.80 5.60 -17.42
C TYR A 40 5.85 6.33 -16.07
N LEU A 41 6.56 5.79 -15.08
CA LEU A 41 6.73 6.42 -13.78
C LEU A 41 7.71 7.59 -13.80
N GLN A 42 8.64 7.62 -14.77
CA GLN A 42 9.64 8.68 -14.93
C GLN A 42 10.52 8.87 -13.66
N VAL A 43 10.88 7.80 -13.01
CA VAL A 43 11.76 7.77 -11.85
C VAL A 43 13.04 6.99 -12.16
N THR A 44 14.09 7.25 -11.39
CA THR A 44 15.35 6.50 -11.51
C THR A 44 15.33 5.34 -10.52
N PRO A 45 15.55 4.09 -10.96
CA PRO A 45 15.72 2.98 -10.04
C PRO A 45 16.94 3.17 -9.15
N GLY A 46 16.77 2.93 -7.85
CA GLY A 46 17.90 2.83 -6.91
C GLY A 46 18.35 1.38 -6.71
N LEU A 47 17.46 0.42 -6.99
CA LEU A 47 17.72 -1.02 -6.90
C LEU A 47 16.75 -1.77 -7.83
N ILE A 48 17.24 -2.84 -8.44
CA ILE A 48 16.41 -3.81 -9.19
C ILE A 48 16.54 -5.17 -8.50
N VAL A 49 15.41 -5.87 -8.31
CA VAL A 49 15.34 -7.16 -7.63
C VAL A 49 14.49 -8.11 -8.47
N GLY A 50 14.99 -9.30 -8.78
CA GLY A 50 14.21 -10.32 -9.48
C GLY A 50 15.01 -11.55 -9.82
N ASP A 51 14.33 -12.62 -10.26
CA ASP A 51 14.97 -13.82 -10.81
C ASP A 51 15.10 -13.74 -12.35
N PHE A 52 14.47 -12.74 -12.96
CA PHE A 52 14.52 -12.47 -14.40
C PHE A 52 14.08 -13.66 -15.27
N ASP A 53 13.17 -14.49 -14.75
CA ASP A 53 12.55 -15.58 -15.50
C ASP A 53 11.46 -15.09 -16.45
N SER A 54 10.82 -13.96 -16.11
CA SER A 54 9.71 -13.35 -16.86
C SER A 54 10.13 -12.16 -17.72
N HIS A 55 11.22 -11.47 -17.35
CA HIS A 55 11.76 -10.30 -18.07
C HIS A 55 13.28 -10.36 -18.11
N GLU A 56 13.87 -9.97 -19.25
CA GLU A 56 15.33 -9.89 -19.36
C GLU A 56 15.88 -8.84 -18.38
N ASN A 57 17.02 -9.16 -17.77
CA ASN A 57 17.76 -8.19 -16.97
C ASN A 57 18.12 -6.98 -17.86
N PRO A 58 17.66 -5.76 -17.55
CA PRO A 58 17.84 -4.61 -18.44
C PRO A 58 19.28 -4.13 -18.57
N GLN A 59 20.23 -4.75 -17.83
CA GLN A 59 21.67 -4.39 -17.82
C GLN A 59 21.89 -2.88 -17.64
N MET A 60 21.07 -2.26 -16.82
CA MET A 60 21.22 -0.85 -16.46
C MET A 60 22.40 -0.68 -15.50
N ASP A 61 23.02 0.49 -15.50
CA ASP A 61 24.02 0.89 -14.49
C ASP A 61 23.35 1.21 -13.15
N VAL A 62 22.68 0.20 -12.60
CA VAL A 62 21.92 0.24 -11.34
C VAL A 62 22.21 -1.03 -10.56
N GLU A 63 22.34 -0.91 -9.25
CA GLU A 63 22.48 -2.07 -8.38
C GLU A 63 21.35 -3.08 -8.65
N THR A 64 21.71 -4.33 -8.92
CA THR A 64 20.76 -5.39 -9.26
C THR A 64 21.03 -6.62 -8.40
N ILE A 65 20.00 -7.09 -7.71
CA ILE A 65 20.03 -8.34 -6.92
C ILE A 65 19.29 -9.40 -7.71
N VAL A 66 20.05 -10.39 -8.19
CA VAL A 66 19.48 -11.56 -8.89
C VAL A 66 19.11 -12.62 -7.84
N LEU A 67 17.85 -12.99 -7.80
CA LEU A 67 17.31 -13.98 -6.88
C LEU A 67 17.29 -15.38 -7.50
N PRO A 68 17.38 -16.45 -6.71
CA PRO A 68 17.09 -17.80 -7.22
C PRO A 68 15.60 -17.91 -7.57
N CYS A 69 15.27 -18.70 -8.63
CA CYS A 69 13.87 -18.95 -9.01
C CYS A 69 13.11 -19.71 -7.91
N GLU A 70 13.78 -20.64 -7.23
CA GLU A 70 13.21 -21.34 -6.07
C GLU A 70 13.53 -20.56 -4.80
N LYS A 71 12.54 -19.86 -4.25
CA LYS A 71 12.65 -19.05 -3.04
C LYS A 71 11.30 -19.00 -2.30
N ASP A 72 11.36 -18.84 -0.99
CA ASP A 72 10.15 -18.75 -0.14
C ASP A 72 9.45 -17.37 -0.25
N ASP A 73 10.23 -16.31 -0.45
CA ASP A 73 9.71 -14.93 -0.54
C ASP A 73 9.35 -14.57 -1.99
N THR A 74 8.27 -13.81 -2.16
CA THR A 74 8.03 -13.11 -3.43
C THR A 74 9.05 -11.97 -3.61
N ASP A 75 9.27 -11.49 -4.83
CA ASP A 75 10.18 -10.37 -5.10
C ASP A 75 9.80 -9.12 -4.30
N THR A 76 8.49 -8.85 -4.15
CA THR A 76 7.98 -7.73 -3.36
C THR A 76 8.36 -7.87 -1.89
N VAL A 77 8.20 -9.05 -1.29
CA VAL A 77 8.59 -9.31 0.11
C VAL A 77 10.10 -9.18 0.27
N PHE A 78 10.88 -9.72 -0.66
CA PHE A 78 12.33 -9.59 -0.63
C PHE A 78 12.77 -8.12 -0.71
N ALA A 79 12.17 -7.35 -1.63
CA ALA A 79 12.44 -5.91 -1.78
C ALA A 79 12.16 -5.14 -0.49
N VAL A 80 11.05 -5.44 0.20
CA VAL A 80 10.71 -4.86 1.52
C VAL A 80 11.78 -5.20 2.56
N LYS A 81 12.18 -6.48 2.67
CA LYS A 81 13.22 -6.92 3.60
C LYS A 81 14.56 -6.25 3.34
N GLU A 82 14.91 -6.08 2.06
CA GLU A 82 16.15 -5.40 1.67
C GLU A 82 16.10 -3.90 2.01
N ALA A 83 14.97 -3.24 1.76
CA ALA A 83 14.80 -1.85 2.15
C ALA A 83 14.85 -1.65 3.68
N LEU A 84 14.28 -2.58 4.46
CA LEU A 84 14.39 -2.58 5.92
C LEU A 84 15.85 -2.68 6.39
N LYS A 85 16.67 -3.54 5.77
CA LYS A 85 18.11 -3.65 6.06
C LYS A 85 18.87 -2.35 5.75
N ARG A 86 18.43 -1.61 4.74
CA ARG A 86 18.98 -0.30 4.37
C ARG A 86 18.53 0.83 5.27
N GLY A 87 17.62 0.56 6.22
CA GLY A 87 17.20 1.49 7.27
C GLY A 87 16.03 2.40 6.89
N PHE A 88 15.25 2.05 5.87
CA PHE A 88 14.02 2.79 5.55
C PHE A 88 12.93 2.55 6.61
N ASP A 89 12.15 3.59 6.86
CA ASP A 89 11.06 3.61 7.86
C ASP A 89 9.69 3.85 7.25
N GLU A 90 9.62 4.40 6.05
CA GLU A 90 8.39 4.69 5.30
C GLU A 90 8.43 3.94 3.96
N PHE A 91 7.34 3.27 3.63
CA PHE A 91 7.22 2.41 2.45
C PHE A 91 5.98 2.77 1.65
N LEU A 92 6.13 2.84 0.33
CA LEU A 92 5.04 2.95 -0.62
C LEU A 92 5.14 1.80 -1.61
N LEU A 93 4.12 0.98 -1.71
CA LEU A 93 4.03 -0.12 -2.65
C LEU A 93 3.07 0.27 -3.78
N ILE A 94 3.51 0.15 -5.02
CA ILE A 94 2.72 0.43 -6.23
C ILE A 94 2.86 -0.73 -7.23
N GLY A 95 1.85 -0.94 -8.08
CA GLY A 95 1.85 -2.09 -8.99
C GLY A 95 1.82 -3.44 -8.26
N VAL A 96 1.18 -3.51 -7.08
CA VAL A 96 1.09 -4.71 -6.24
C VAL A 96 -0.34 -5.21 -6.03
N VAL A 97 -1.31 -4.50 -6.61
CA VAL A 97 -2.74 -4.86 -6.61
C VAL A 97 -3.15 -5.13 -8.05
N GLY A 98 -3.75 -6.30 -8.31
CA GLY A 98 -4.13 -6.64 -9.70
C GLY A 98 -4.82 -7.98 -9.85
N ALA A 99 -4.80 -8.53 -11.06
CA ALA A 99 -5.50 -9.75 -11.45
C ALA A 99 -5.10 -11.01 -10.64
N ARG A 100 -3.87 -11.06 -10.14
CA ARG A 100 -3.40 -12.11 -9.20
C ARG A 100 -3.89 -11.79 -7.79
N LEU A 101 -5.11 -12.24 -7.46
CA LEU A 101 -5.72 -12.01 -6.14
C LEU A 101 -4.88 -12.56 -4.99
N ASP A 102 -4.24 -13.71 -5.18
CA ASP A 102 -3.32 -14.30 -4.21
C ASP A 102 -2.14 -13.38 -3.89
N HIS A 103 -1.53 -12.75 -4.89
CA HIS A 103 -0.50 -11.74 -4.72
C HIS A 103 -1.03 -10.48 -4.04
N THR A 104 -2.21 -10.00 -4.46
CA THR A 104 -2.87 -8.84 -3.85
C THR A 104 -3.08 -9.06 -2.35
N LEU A 105 -3.65 -10.21 -1.95
CA LEU A 105 -3.86 -10.55 -0.55
C LEU A 105 -2.54 -10.75 0.21
N GLY A 106 -1.55 -11.39 -0.43
CA GLY A 106 -0.21 -11.53 0.14
C GLY A 106 0.46 -10.17 0.37
N ASN A 107 0.31 -9.23 -0.56
CA ASN A 107 0.89 -7.89 -0.44
C ASN A 107 0.23 -7.06 0.69
N THR A 108 -1.07 -7.26 0.99
CA THR A 108 -1.68 -6.63 2.17
C THR A 108 -1.04 -7.07 3.48
N SER A 109 -0.53 -8.30 3.55
CA SER A 109 0.20 -8.81 4.72
C SER A 109 1.53 -8.09 4.94
N ILE A 110 2.13 -7.49 3.90
CA ILE A 110 3.33 -6.66 4.02
C ILE A 110 3.05 -5.42 4.89
N LEU A 111 1.87 -4.82 4.76
CA LEU A 111 1.48 -3.69 5.61
C LEU A 111 1.44 -4.08 7.09
N LEU A 112 0.90 -5.27 7.40
CA LEU A 112 0.89 -5.81 8.76
C LEU A 112 2.31 -6.08 9.28
N TYR A 113 3.19 -6.62 8.42
CA TYR A 113 4.58 -6.86 8.76
C TYR A 113 5.32 -5.56 9.06
N LEU A 114 5.18 -4.53 8.23
CA LEU A 114 5.77 -3.21 8.45
C LEU A 114 5.25 -2.58 9.75
N ASP A 115 3.93 -2.60 9.99
CA ASP A 115 3.33 -2.08 11.22
C ASP A 115 3.85 -2.83 12.47
N SER A 116 4.06 -4.15 12.40
CA SER A 116 4.63 -4.94 13.50
C SER A 116 6.05 -4.55 13.88
N LEU A 117 6.79 -3.95 12.94
CA LEU A 117 8.14 -3.40 13.12
C LEU A 117 8.13 -1.91 13.48
N GLY A 118 6.95 -1.31 13.67
CA GLY A 118 6.81 0.13 13.94
C GLY A 118 7.11 1.00 12.71
N LYS A 119 7.08 0.42 11.51
CA LYS A 119 7.30 1.12 10.24
C LYS A 119 5.96 1.55 9.63
N THR A 120 6.01 2.54 8.74
CA THR A 120 4.83 3.03 8.03
C THR A 120 4.80 2.46 6.63
N GLY A 121 3.69 1.83 6.24
CA GLY A 121 3.50 1.25 4.91
C GLY A 121 2.20 1.69 4.27
N PHE A 122 2.26 1.96 2.96
CA PHE A 122 1.10 2.27 2.12
C PHE A 122 1.12 1.40 0.88
N ILE A 123 -0.05 0.99 0.42
CA ILE A 123 -0.27 0.46 -0.92
C ILE A 123 -1.16 1.44 -1.65
N ILE A 124 -0.81 1.76 -2.90
CA ILE A 124 -1.62 2.62 -3.76
C ILE A 124 -1.83 1.91 -5.10
N ASP A 125 -3.06 1.89 -5.56
CA ASP A 125 -3.44 1.48 -6.90
C ASP A 125 -4.21 2.60 -7.64
N ASP A 126 -4.78 2.27 -8.80
CA ASP A 126 -5.53 3.24 -9.62
C ASP A 126 -6.80 3.77 -8.93
N PHE A 127 -7.30 3.10 -7.90
CA PHE A 127 -8.61 3.35 -7.31
C PHE A 127 -8.57 3.56 -5.80
N SER A 128 -7.49 3.12 -5.14
CA SER A 128 -7.46 3.08 -3.68
C SER A 128 -6.09 3.32 -3.07
N GLU A 129 -6.12 3.73 -1.81
CA GLU A 129 -4.96 3.77 -0.92
C GLU A 129 -5.24 2.91 0.31
N MET A 130 -4.25 2.13 0.75
CA MET A 130 -4.37 1.20 1.87
C MET A 130 -3.26 1.44 2.89
N GLU A 131 -3.63 1.37 4.17
CA GLU A 131 -2.70 1.45 5.30
C GLU A 131 -3.23 0.68 6.51
N ILE A 132 -2.37 0.38 7.48
CA ILE A 132 -2.80 -0.21 8.76
C ILE A 132 -3.05 0.89 9.78
N VAL A 133 -4.21 0.83 10.44
CA VAL A 133 -4.53 1.62 11.62
C VAL A 133 -4.37 0.74 12.86
N SER A 134 -3.46 1.14 13.75
CA SER A 134 -3.19 0.44 14.99
C SER A 134 -2.93 1.43 16.14
N ASN A 135 -1.68 1.79 16.38
CA ASN A 135 -1.25 2.62 17.51
C ASN A 135 -1.38 4.13 17.30
N LYS A 136 -1.67 4.57 16.06
CA LYS A 136 -1.80 5.99 15.70
C LYS A 136 -3.13 6.23 15.02
N PRO A 137 -3.76 7.39 15.25
CA PRO A 137 -4.95 7.77 14.50
C PRO A 137 -4.66 7.87 13.00
N ALA A 138 -5.61 7.41 12.17
CA ALA A 138 -5.64 7.73 10.75
C ALA A 138 -6.63 8.87 10.48
N TYR A 139 -6.29 9.71 9.51
CA TYR A 139 -7.13 10.83 9.07
C TYR A 139 -7.48 10.64 7.61
N ILE A 140 -8.76 10.82 7.27
CA ILE A 140 -9.29 10.61 5.94
C ILE A 140 -9.94 11.92 5.47
N SER A 141 -9.46 12.45 4.34
CA SER A 141 -10.04 13.65 3.70
C SER A 141 -11.38 13.32 3.05
N ASP A 142 -12.27 14.30 2.96
CA ASP A 142 -13.50 14.26 2.18
C ASP A 142 -13.28 14.23 0.66
N SER A 143 -12.04 14.29 0.21
CA SER A 143 -11.67 14.07 -1.19
C SER A 143 -11.76 12.60 -1.63
N TYR A 144 -11.88 11.64 -0.70
CA TYR A 144 -12.17 10.25 -1.01
C TYR A 144 -13.68 10.02 -1.10
N SER A 145 -14.12 9.19 -2.06
CA SER A 145 -15.53 8.81 -2.19
C SER A 145 -16.01 7.99 -1.00
N PHE A 146 -15.19 7.03 -0.59
CA PHE A 146 -15.49 6.12 0.52
C PHE A 146 -14.21 5.77 1.26
N PHE A 147 -14.38 5.28 2.48
CA PHE A 147 -13.36 4.52 3.18
C PHE A 147 -13.94 3.29 3.85
N SER A 148 -13.12 2.25 3.99
CA SER A 148 -13.49 0.99 4.61
C SER A 148 -12.49 0.58 5.65
N LEU A 149 -12.96 0.01 6.74
CA LEU A 149 -12.14 -0.58 7.80
C LEU A 149 -12.40 -2.09 7.82
N LEU A 150 -11.37 -2.86 7.53
CA LEU A 150 -11.43 -4.31 7.55
C LEU A 150 -10.54 -4.86 8.67
N ASN A 151 -11.07 -5.74 9.48
CA ASN A 151 -10.24 -6.51 10.40
C ASN A 151 -9.73 -7.77 9.70
N ILE A 152 -8.44 -7.86 9.53
CA ILE A 152 -7.76 -9.00 8.89
C ILE A 152 -6.84 -9.77 9.85
N THR A 153 -6.92 -9.48 11.16
CA THR A 153 -6.01 -10.02 12.18
C THR A 153 -6.69 -10.66 13.39
N GLY A 154 -8.02 -10.87 13.35
CA GLY A 154 -8.77 -11.49 14.44
C GLY A 154 -9.78 -10.54 15.07
N THR A 155 -9.44 -9.82 16.13
CA THR A 155 -10.34 -8.87 16.83
C THR A 155 -9.66 -7.53 17.00
N ALA A 156 -10.34 -6.44 16.65
CA ALA A 156 -9.94 -5.08 16.98
C ALA A 156 -10.97 -4.43 17.91
N LYS A 157 -10.53 -3.69 18.93
CA LYS A 157 -11.36 -3.10 19.99
C LYS A 157 -11.05 -1.62 20.17
N GLY A 158 -12.00 -0.93 20.81
CA GLY A 158 -11.89 0.51 21.05
C GLY A 158 -11.85 1.29 19.75
N ILE A 159 -12.63 0.83 18.77
CA ILE A 159 -12.71 1.47 17.45
C ILE A 159 -13.61 2.68 17.57
N THR A 160 -13.05 3.85 17.29
CA THR A 160 -13.81 5.09 17.24
C THR A 160 -13.62 5.74 15.89
N ILE A 161 -14.72 6.14 15.25
CA ILE A 161 -14.78 6.87 13.99
C ILE A 161 -15.51 8.18 14.25
N GLU A 162 -14.81 9.30 14.05
CA GLU A 162 -15.35 10.66 14.19
C GLU A 162 -15.44 11.32 12.81
N HIS A 163 -16.36 12.26 12.64
CA HIS A 163 -16.57 13.06 11.41
C HIS A 163 -16.86 12.21 10.16
N ALA A 164 -17.58 11.13 10.34
CA ALA A 164 -18.04 10.24 9.28
C ALA A 164 -19.56 10.01 9.35
N LYS A 165 -20.15 9.65 8.22
CA LYS A 165 -21.60 9.38 8.10
C LYS A 165 -22.04 8.24 9.02
N TYR A 166 -21.22 7.23 9.16
CA TYR A 166 -21.42 6.11 10.09
C TYR A 166 -20.33 6.17 11.17
N SER A 167 -20.57 6.99 12.20
CA SER A 167 -19.67 7.10 13.35
C SER A 167 -19.73 5.86 14.23
N LEU A 168 -18.59 5.53 14.84
CA LEU A 168 -18.47 4.46 15.84
C LEU A 168 -17.88 5.04 17.12
N HIS A 169 -18.21 4.43 18.26
CA HIS A 169 -17.65 4.83 19.55
C HIS A 169 -17.36 3.60 20.40
N ASP A 170 -16.07 3.34 20.63
CA ASP A 170 -15.57 2.22 21.45
C ASP A 170 -16.07 0.84 21.00
N GLU A 171 -16.19 0.63 19.70
CA GLU A 171 -16.77 -0.58 19.12
C GLU A 171 -15.72 -1.68 18.89
N VAL A 172 -16.23 -2.88 18.54
CA VAL A 172 -15.41 -4.07 18.27
C VAL A 172 -15.71 -4.58 16.87
N ILE A 173 -14.68 -4.80 16.05
CA ILE A 173 -14.79 -5.46 14.74
C ILE A 173 -13.97 -6.75 14.77
N THR A 174 -14.60 -7.86 14.37
CA THR A 174 -13.94 -9.15 14.20
C THR A 174 -13.74 -9.47 12.73
N CYS A 175 -12.81 -10.40 12.42
CA CYS A 175 -12.57 -10.80 11.03
C CYS A 175 -13.74 -11.59 10.42
N GLU A 176 -14.64 -12.16 11.24
CA GLU A 176 -15.82 -12.89 10.78
C GLU A 176 -16.99 -11.95 10.43
N TYR A 177 -16.99 -10.72 10.96
CA TYR A 177 -18.08 -9.78 10.73
C TYR A 177 -17.56 -8.36 10.47
N GLN A 178 -17.54 -8.00 9.19
CA GLN A 178 -17.02 -6.74 8.66
C GLN A 178 -18.17 -5.75 8.43
N TYR A 179 -18.38 -4.82 9.33
CA TYR A 179 -19.44 -3.78 9.18
C TYR A 179 -18.87 -2.35 8.99
N GLY A 180 -17.56 -2.21 8.87
CA GLY A 180 -16.86 -0.94 8.63
C GLY A 180 -16.64 -0.61 7.14
N ILE A 181 -17.50 -1.12 6.23
CA ILE A 181 -17.33 -0.99 4.78
C ILE A 181 -18.13 0.19 4.24
N SER A 182 -17.55 0.93 3.28
CA SER A 182 -18.18 2.04 2.53
C SER A 182 -18.73 3.16 3.42
N ASN A 183 -17.92 3.63 4.35
CA ASN A 183 -18.19 4.85 5.10
C ASN A 183 -17.82 6.09 4.28
N GLU A 184 -18.40 7.22 4.61
CA GLU A 184 -18.18 8.50 3.94
C GLU A 184 -17.74 9.56 4.97
N VAL A 185 -16.81 10.43 4.56
CA VAL A 185 -16.43 11.59 5.38
C VAL A 185 -17.55 12.65 5.30
N ILE A 186 -17.82 13.34 6.41
CA ILE A 186 -18.74 14.47 6.40
C ILE A 186 -18.14 15.59 5.53
N PRO A 187 -18.88 16.12 4.53
CA PRO A 187 -18.34 17.14 3.64
C PRO A 187 -17.74 18.34 4.37
N GLY A 188 -16.53 18.74 3.99
CA GLY A 188 -15.78 19.82 4.61
C GLY A 188 -15.02 19.44 5.89
N GLU A 189 -15.09 18.18 6.30
CA GLU A 189 -14.38 17.68 7.49
C GLU A 189 -13.28 16.68 7.12
N SER A 190 -12.61 16.14 8.13
CA SER A 190 -11.67 15.04 8.02
C SER A 190 -12.08 13.96 9.01
N ALA A 191 -12.40 12.78 8.52
CA ALA A 191 -12.72 11.69 9.41
C ALA A 191 -11.46 11.22 10.14
N LYS A 192 -11.65 10.85 11.42
CA LYS A 192 -10.58 10.33 12.27
C LYS A 192 -10.95 8.93 12.75
N VAL A 193 -10.03 8.00 12.56
CA VAL A 193 -10.16 6.61 13.00
C VAL A 193 -9.10 6.31 14.04
N THR A 194 -9.53 5.75 15.16
CA THR A 194 -8.64 5.26 16.24
C THR A 194 -8.98 3.82 16.58
N VAL A 195 -7.97 3.06 17.01
CA VAL A 195 -8.08 1.68 17.51
C VAL A 195 -7.27 1.59 18.79
N THR A 196 -7.84 1.02 19.86
CA THR A 196 -7.17 0.86 21.14
C THR A 196 -6.39 -0.46 21.24
N ASP A 197 -6.93 -1.53 20.68
CA ASP A 197 -6.33 -2.87 20.68
C ASP A 197 -6.63 -3.56 19.34
N GLY A 198 -5.63 -4.22 18.77
CA GLY A 198 -5.72 -4.85 17.46
C GLY A 198 -5.33 -3.92 16.31
N LYS A 199 -5.68 -4.32 15.09
CA LYS A 199 -5.31 -3.65 13.84
C LYS A 199 -6.45 -3.68 12.84
N LEU A 200 -6.59 -2.62 12.08
CA LEU A 200 -7.53 -2.54 10.95
C LEU A 200 -6.78 -2.19 9.67
N LEU A 201 -7.15 -2.81 8.58
CA LEU A 201 -6.79 -2.35 7.24
C LEU A 201 -7.77 -1.23 6.86
N LEU A 202 -7.25 -0.03 6.73
CA LEU A 202 -7.98 1.12 6.16
C LEU A 202 -7.78 1.13 4.65
N ILE A 203 -8.88 1.17 3.91
CA ILE A 203 -8.90 1.32 2.45
C ILE A 203 -9.67 2.59 2.13
N LYS A 204 -9.01 3.54 1.50
CA LYS A 204 -9.59 4.82 1.03
C LYS A 204 -9.83 4.70 -0.46
N ILE A 205 -11.07 4.91 -0.91
CA ILE A 205 -11.47 4.81 -2.32
C ILE A 205 -11.48 6.21 -2.92
N MET A 206 -10.75 6.37 -4.02
CA MET A 206 -10.68 7.64 -4.73
C MET A 206 -12.00 7.99 -5.40
N GLN A 207 -12.26 9.29 -5.58
CA GLN A 207 -13.37 9.73 -6.43
C GLN A 207 -13.07 9.29 -7.87
N GLU A 208 -14.05 8.66 -8.52
CA GLU A 208 -13.96 8.45 -9.95
C GLU A 208 -13.80 9.81 -10.63
N HIS A 209 -12.64 10.07 -11.21
CA HIS A 209 -12.54 11.13 -12.19
C HIS A 209 -13.43 10.69 -13.35
N GLU A 210 -14.55 11.39 -13.56
CA GLU A 210 -15.34 11.25 -14.78
C GLU A 210 -14.35 11.31 -15.93
N ALA A 211 -14.08 10.15 -16.53
CA ALA A 211 -13.38 10.09 -17.78
C ALA A 211 -14.29 10.84 -18.77
N LYS A 212 -13.96 12.09 -19.05
CA LYS A 212 -14.60 12.81 -20.16
C LYS A 212 -14.28 12.01 -21.41
N VAL A 213 -15.29 11.26 -21.86
CA VAL A 213 -15.33 10.60 -23.16
C VAL A 213 -15.26 11.65 -24.27
#